data_b4e62ced24df393085ac69d80c6bd30d
#
_entry.id   b4e62ced24df393085ac69d80c6bd30d
#
_cell.length_a   1.000
_cell.length_b   1.000
_cell.length_c   1.000
_cell.angle_alpha   90.00
_cell.angle_beta   90.00
_cell.angle_gamma   90.00
#
_symmetry.space_group_name_H-M   'P 1'
#
loop_
_entity.id
_entity.type
_entity.pdbx_description
1 polymer ?
#
loop_
_entity_poly.entity_id
_entity_poly.type
_entity_poly.pdbx_seq_one_letter_code
_entity_poly.pdbx_strand_id
1 'polypeptide(L)'
;MKVLIPVFSPSTGTWGSLTRVLAVAGALKRNGHEVAFCASGSITGRLEAAGYRVYAMPAATMFGLPEAVSKRLAARSQNFSIPVPQGKSVGSVWFVLKLSGMTGYHYLSRLVEAELAAVRDFRPDLLFTEMDPGAFVVSKLTGIRLFATYASVMARGIGSKAWRQLDRSMARILADHGSSASIPPGLYPDPDVVKVIPSIPELEEAGFAGDDFHFVGSLLRSFRSERDPDFDFEEGKRYVFVYVGTGSVSMKRVMKVLPEVFPAGSDTVCLVGSQSARGETRLGNVVIRPFFDADAAIPRCDWVICHGGHNTLIQSLLAGKPLIVFPGPIFERRFNARMVAGAGAGLFAELGDFNPAWLSAALRDRTRHAARAAALGAHIASRGGPADVVALMERCAKAPPPDDSLQ
;
A
#
# COMPACT_ATOMS: atom_id res chain seq x y z
N MET A 1 6.34 19.68 16.79
CA MET A 1 7.26 19.43 15.67
C MET A 1 6.58 19.65 14.35
N LYS A 2 7.36 19.93 13.31
CA LYS A 2 6.93 20.07 11.92
C LYS A 2 7.35 18.84 11.12
N VAL A 3 6.43 18.21 10.43
CA VAL A 3 6.71 17.01 9.62
C VAL A 3 6.35 17.26 8.17
N LEU A 4 7.32 17.12 7.28
CA LEU A 4 7.10 17.20 5.84
C LEU A 4 6.94 15.78 5.28
N ILE A 5 5.91 15.58 4.47
CA ILE A 5 5.53 14.27 3.92
C ILE A 5 5.61 14.28 2.39
N PRO A 6 6.75 13.92 1.80
CA PRO A 6 6.82 13.59 0.39
C PRO A 6 6.02 12.33 0.07
N VAL A 7 5.14 12.42 -0.93
CA VAL A 7 4.21 11.33 -1.28
C VAL A 7 4.48 10.83 -2.69
N PHE A 8 4.67 9.54 -2.83
CA PHE A 8 4.68 8.88 -4.13
C PHE A 8 3.37 9.16 -4.89
N SER A 9 3.45 9.96 -5.93
CA SER A 9 2.30 10.45 -6.70
C SER A 9 2.41 10.06 -8.17
N PRO A 10 2.26 8.76 -8.54
CA PRO A 10 2.28 8.36 -9.94
C PRO A 10 1.01 8.84 -10.65
N SER A 11 1.14 9.14 -11.94
CA SER A 11 0.01 9.58 -12.78
C SER A 11 -1.15 8.57 -12.85
N THR A 12 -0.92 7.33 -12.46
CA THR A 12 -1.92 6.25 -12.44
C THR A 12 -2.71 6.16 -11.13
N GLY A 13 -2.39 6.99 -10.13
CA GLY A 13 -3.05 7.04 -8.82
C GLY A 13 -2.93 5.73 -8.01
N THR A 14 -2.21 5.74 -6.91
CA THR A 14 -2.21 4.64 -5.93
C THR A 14 -2.89 5.10 -4.65
N TRP A 15 -4.09 4.58 -4.39
CA TRP A 15 -4.88 4.97 -3.22
C TRP A 15 -4.33 4.40 -1.91
N GLY A 16 -3.67 3.24 -1.98
CA GLY A 16 -3.17 2.53 -0.80
C GLY A 16 -2.15 3.36 0.00
N SER A 17 -1.17 3.94 -0.68
CA SER A 17 -0.14 4.79 -0.06
C SER A 17 -0.74 6.05 0.56
N LEU A 18 -1.63 6.73 -0.17
CA LEU A 18 -2.27 7.95 0.34
C LEU A 18 -3.05 7.70 1.63
N THR A 19 -3.76 6.59 1.74
CA THR A 19 -4.52 6.25 2.95
C THR A 19 -3.60 6.12 4.17
N ARG A 20 -2.44 5.47 4.02
CA ARG A 20 -1.48 5.29 5.12
C ARG A 20 -0.85 6.60 5.56
N VAL A 21 -0.37 7.41 4.62
CA VAL A 21 0.24 8.71 4.99
C VAL A 21 -0.78 9.67 5.58
N LEU A 22 -2.05 9.65 5.14
CA LEU A 22 -3.13 10.43 5.73
C LEU A 22 -3.48 9.97 7.16
N ALA A 23 -3.38 8.68 7.46
CA ALA A 23 -3.60 8.19 8.81
C ALA A 23 -2.54 8.72 9.78
N VAL A 24 -1.25 8.70 9.36
CA VAL A 24 -0.14 9.27 10.14
C VAL A 24 -0.27 10.79 10.27
N ALA A 25 -0.53 11.50 9.16
CA ALA A 25 -0.72 12.95 9.16
C ALA A 25 -1.89 13.38 10.07
N GLY A 26 -3.00 12.65 10.05
CA GLY A 26 -4.13 12.90 10.95
C GLY A 26 -3.78 12.69 12.42
N ALA A 27 -2.97 11.67 12.75
CA ALA A 27 -2.49 11.44 14.10
C ALA A 27 -1.55 12.57 14.54
N LEU A 28 -0.61 12.99 13.69
CA LEU A 28 0.27 14.13 13.97
C LEU A 28 -0.53 15.41 14.27
N LYS A 29 -1.53 15.76 13.44
CA LYS A 29 -2.39 16.93 13.68
C LYS A 29 -3.14 16.85 15.02
N ARG A 30 -3.71 15.68 15.36
CA ARG A 30 -4.40 15.49 16.65
C ARG A 30 -3.48 15.67 17.87
N ASN A 31 -2.18 15.41 17.70
CA ASN A 31 -1.17 15.62 18.74
C ASN A 31 -0.52 17.01 18.66
N GLY A 32 -1.12 17.97 17.95
CA GLY A 32 -0.68 19.36 17.88
C GLY A 32 0.56 19.61 17.02
N HIS A 33 0.90 18.68 16.11
CA HIS A 33 2.02 18.85 15.20
C HIS A 33 1.61 19.50 13.88
N GLU A 34 2.50 20.26 13.27
CA GLU A 34 2.32 20.82 11.95
C GLU A 34 2.72 19.81 10.88
N VAL A 35 1.89 19.69 9.84
CA VAL A 35 2.11 18.74 8.74
C VAL A 35 1.95 19.45 7.42
N ALA A 36 2.91 19.26 6.51
CA ALA A 36 2.82 19.66 5.12
C ALA A 36 3.16 18.49 4.20
N PHE A 37 2.66 18.52 2.99
CA PHE A 37 2.90 17.48 1.98
C PHE A 37 3.69 18.00 0.79
N CYS A 38 4.49 17.13 0.17
CA CYS A 38 5.00 17.29 -1.17
C CYS A 38 4.24 16.32 -2.08
N ALA A 39 3.45 16.83 -3.02
CA ALA A 39 2.58 15.98 -3.84
C ALA A 39 2.37 16.54 -5.26
N SER A 40 1.90 15.70 -6.18
CA SER A 40 1.55 16.09 -7.53
C SER A 40 0.23 15.48 -8.02
N GLY A 41 -0.34 16.06 -9.08
CA GLY A 41 -1.51 15.51 -9.75
C GLY A 41 -2.80 15.55 -8.92
N SER A 42 -3.67 14.55 -9.08
CA SER A 42 -4.99 14.50 -8.45
C SER A 42 -4.97 14.36 -6.92
N ILE A 43 -3.82 13.99 -6.35
CA ILE A 43 -3.65 13.86 -4.90
C ILE A 43 -3.61 15.23 -4.23
N THR A 44 -3.02 16.25 -4.89
CA THR A 44 -2.87 17.61 -4.37
C THR A 44 -4.21 18.19 -3.89
N GLY A 45 -5.20 18.25 -4.76
CA GLY A 45 -6.50 18.83 -4.42
C GLY A 45 -7.23 18.13 -3.26
N ARG A 46 -6.97 16.83 -3.04
CA ARG A 46 -7.54 16.10 -1.90
C ARG A 46 -6.85 16.42 -0.59
N LEU A 47 -5.53 16.60 -0.62
CA LEU A 47 -4.77 17.01 0.55
C LEU A 47 -5.13 18.42 0.96
N GLU A 48 -5.29 19.33 0.01
CA GLU A 48 -5.75 20.70 0.23
C GLU A 48 -7.18 20.74 0.79
N ALA A 49 -8.11 19.95 0.21
CA ALA A 49 -9.46 19.80 0.72
C ALA A 49 -9.52 19.20 2.15
N ALA A 50 -8.52 18.40 2.53
CA ALA A 50 -8.34 17.89 3.89
C ALA A 50 -7.66 18.90 4.85
N GLY A 51 -7.38 20.14 4.38
CA GLY A 51 -6.82 21.23 5.17
C GLY A 51 -5.31 21.07 5.44
N TYR A 52 -4.57 20.46 4.53
CA TYR A 52 -3.11 20.38 4.58
C TYR A 52 -2.46 21.40 3.66
N ARG A 53 -1.32 21.94 4.08
CA ARG A 53 -0.42 22.66 3.20
C ARG A 53 0.24 21.69 2.22
N VAL A 54 0.24 22.02 0.93
CA VAL A 54 0.81 21.17 -0.12
C VAL A 54 1.81 21.97 -0.95
N TYR A 55 3.00 21.40 -1.11
CA TYR A 55 4.03 21.87 -2.03
C TYR A 55 3.93 21.07 -3.32
N ALA A 56 3.82 21.79 -4.43
CA ALA A 56 3.66 21.17 -5.75
C ALA A 56 4.96 20.51 -6.22
N MET A 57 4.87 19.23 -6.57
CA MET A 57 5.97 18.42 -7.09
C MET A 57 5.84 18.17 -8.60
N PRO A 58 6.95 17.88 -9.31
CA PRO A 58 6.87 17.46 -10.69
C PRO A 58 6.06 16.17 -10.81
N ALA A 59 5.15 16.13 -11.79
CA ALA A 59 4.32 14.95 -12.02
C ALA A 59 5.18 13.78 -12.55
N ALA A 60 5.07 12.64 -11.88
CA ALA A 60 5.65 11.38 -12.36
C ALA A 60 4.82 10.85 -13.55
N THR A 61 5.46 10.55 -14.65
CA THR A 61 4.81 10.10 -15.88
C THR A 61 5.32 8.74 -16.33
N MET A 62 4.42 7.91 -16.90
CA MET A 62 4.78 6.57 -17.33
C MET A 62 5.99 6.61 -18.29
N PHE A 63 7.06 5.89 -17.95
CA PHE A 63 8.36 5.87 -18.64
C PHE A 63 9.03 7.24 -18.84
N GLY A 64 8.61 8.28 -18.12
CA GLY A 64 9.09 9.65 -18.33
C GLY A 64 8.55 10.31 -19.62
N LEU A 65 7.51 9.76 -20.24
CA LEU A 65 6.89 10.29 -21.45
C LEU A 65 6.07 11.56 -21.14
N PRO A 66 5.78 12.41 -22.14
CA PRO A 66 4.90 13.55 -21.97
C PRO A 66 3.55 13.16 -21.35
N GLU A 67 3.01 14.03 -20.50
CA GLU A 67 1.84 13.72 -19.64
C GLU A 67 0.62 13.25 -20.45
N ALA A 68 0.34 13.86 -21.61
CA ALA A 68 -0.77 13.47 -22.49
C ALA A 68 -0.62 12.04 -23.04
N VAL A 69 0.62 11.64 -23.38
CA VAL A 69 0.93 10.28 -23.84
C VAL A 69 0.84 9.30 -22.67
N SER A 70 1.39 9.67 -21.53
CA SER A 70 1.34 8.88 -20.29
C SER A 70 -0.10 8.60 -19.85
N LYS A 71 -0.98 9.60 -19.84
CA LYS A 71 -2.41 9.42 -19.54
C LYS A 71 -3.12 8.47 -20.51
N ARG A 72 -2.84 8.56 -21.80
CA ARG A 72 -3.41 7.64 -22.81
C ARG A 72 -2.93 6.20 -22.64
N LEU A 73 -1.65 6.00 -22.34
CA LEU A 73 -1.09 4.68 -22.06
C LEU A 73 -1.65 4.09 -20.77
N ALA A 74 -1.74 4.89 -19.71
CA ALA A 74 -2.31 4.47 -18.44
C ALA A 74 -3.78 4.02 -18.57
N ALA A 75 -4.59 4.77 -19.32
CA ALA A 75 -5.98 4.39 -19.59
C ALA A 75 -6.11 3.06 -20.34
N ARG A 76 -5.19 2.79 -21.28
CA ARG A 76 -5.14 1.51 -22.00
C ARG A 76 -4.61 0.37 -21.14
N SER A 77 -3.66 0.64 -20.25
CA SER A 77 -3.02 -0.39 -19.40
C SER A 77 -3.95 -0.96 -18.32
N GLN A 78 -5.02 -0.27 -17.96
CA GLN A 78 -6.02 -0.78 -17.00
C GLN A 78 -6.70 -2.07 -17.49
N ASN A 79 -6.75 -2.28 -18.82
CA ASN A 79 -7.31 -3.48 -19.44
C ASN A 79 -6.24 -4.48 -19.89
N PHE A 80 -4.97 -4.23 -19.61
CA PHE A 80 -3.87 -5.05 -20.10
C PHE A 80 -3.49 -6.10 -19.06
N SER A 81 -3.80 -7.37 -19.34
CA SER A 81 -3.23 -8.52 -18.61
C SER A 81 -1.84 -8.80 -19.19
N ILE A 82 -0.80 -8.63 -18.41
CA ILE A 82 0.52 -9.14 -18.80
C ILE A 82 0.45 -10.68 -18.74
N PRO A 83 0.59 -11.39 -19.86
CA PRO A 83 0.64 -12.84 -19.83
C PRO A 83 1.92 -13.27 -19.13
N VAL A 84 1.78 -13.77 -17.92
CA VAL A 84 2.89 -14.29 -17.12
C VAL A 84 2.65 -15.77 -16.90
N PRO A 85 3.66 -16.63 -17.08
CA PRO A 85 3.55 -18.04 -16.78
C PRO A 85 3.05 -18.25 -15.34
N GLN A 86 2.18 -19.24 -15.17
CA GLN A 86 1.62 -19.59 -13.86
C GLN A 86 2.76 -19.79 -12.84
N GLY A 87 2.57 -19.30 -11.63
CA GLY A 87 3.55 -19.39 -10.56
C GLY A 87 4.66 -18.34 -10.59
N LYS A 88 4.82 -17.56 -11.67
CA LYS A 88 5.83 -16.48 -11.73
C LYS A 88 5.26 -15.15 -11.29
N SER A 89 6.11 -14.32 -10.68
CA SER A 89 5.78 -12.94 -10.31
C SER A 89 6.55 -11.96 -11.19
N VAL A 90 5.91 -10.83 -11.47
CA VAL A 90 6.50 -9.73 -12.24
C VAL A 90 6.65 -8.51 -11.36
N GLY A 91 7.79 -7.85 -11.52
CA GLY A 91 8.07 -6.56 -10.94
C GLY A 91 8.80 -6.61 -9.60
N SER A 92 9.10 -5.43 -9.14
CA SER A 92 9.62 -5.05 -7.84
C SER A 92 9.24 -3.59 -7.61
N VAL A 93 9.43 -3.05 -6.42
CA VAL A 93 9.21 -1.63 -6.15
C VAL A 93 10.06 -0.76 -7.11
N TRP A 94 11.29 -1.15 -7.37
CA TRP A 94 12.21 -0.47 -8.31
C TRP A 94 11.70 -0.45 -9.74
N PHE A 95 11.07 -1.54 -10.16
CA PHE A 95 10.43 -1.61 -11.47
C PHE A 95 9.20 -0.69 -11.56
N VAL A 96 8.40 -0.60 -10.49
CA VAL A 96 7.26 0.33 -10.42
C VAL A 96 7.75 1.78 -10.50
N LEU A 97 8.80 2.16 -9.75
CA LEU A 97 9.41 3.48 -9.82
C LEU A 97 9.94 3.78 -11.22
N LYS A 98 10.58 2.81 -11.88
CA LYS A 98 11.04 2.96 -13.27
C LYS A 98 9.89 3.14 -14.25
N LEU A 99 8.84 2.33 -14.12
CA LEU A 99 7.64 2.43 -14.95
C LEU A 99 6.95 3.80 -14.81
N SER A 100 6.99 4.36 -13.59
CA SER A 100 6.48 5.71 -13.29
C SER A 100 7.45 6.84 -13.68
N GLY A 101 8.59 6.54 -14.32
CA GLY A 101 9.59 7.53 -14.73
C GLY A 101 10.44 8.13 -13.61
N MET A 102 10.31 7.62 -12.37
CA MET A 102 10.92 8.21 -11.18
C MET A 102 12.39 7.82 -10.96
N THR A 103 12.94 6.90 -11.75
CA THR A 103 14.35 6.47 -11.61
C THR A 103 15.35 7.27 -12.45
N GLY A 104 14.84 8.12 -13.35
CA GLY A 104 15.67 8.91 -14.25
C GLY A 104 16.22 10.18 -13.58
N TYR A 105 17.49 10.51 -13.86
CA TYR A 105 18.18 11.67 -13.28
C TYR A 105 17.40 12.99 -13.43
N HIS A 106 16.91 13.32 -14.63
CA HIS A 106 16.23 14.59 -14.86
C HIS A 106 14.94 14.76 -14.07
N TYR A 107 14.17 13.68 -13.91
CA TYR A 107 12.96 13.74 -13.09
C TYR A 107 13.34 13.83 -11.60
N LEU A 108 14.23 12.94 -11.15
CA LEU A 108 14.60 12.86 -9.74
C LEU A 108 15.30 14.13 -9.25
N SER A 109 16.19 14.75 -10.07
CA SER A 109 16.81 16.02 -9.76
C SER A 109 15.77 17.13 -9.56
N ARG A 110 14.79 17.25 -10.45
CA ARG A 110 13.70 18.24 -10.29
C ARG A 110 12.82 17.96 -9.07
N LEU A 111 12.58 16.70 -8.74
CA LEU A 111 11.86 16.29 -7.54
C LEU A 111 12.61 16.73 -6.29
N VAL A 112 13.89 16.38 -6.20
CA VAL A 112 14.77 16.75 -5.07
C VAL A 112 14.84 18.27 -4.90
N GLU A 113 15.00 19.04 -5.97
CA GLU A 113 15.01 20.50 -5.91
C GLU A 113 13.70 21.09 -5.35
N ALA A 114 12.56 20.54 -5.80
CA ALA A 114 11.25 20.98 -5.31
C ALA A 114 11.06 20.62 -3.82
N GLU A 115 11.51 19.44 -3.40
CA GLU A 115 11.47 19.03 -1.99
C GLU A 115 12.42 19.87 -1.13
N LEU A 116 13.64 20.18 -1.60
CA LEU A 116 14.56 21.08 -0.91
C LEU A 116 13.98 22.49 -0.77
N ALA A 117 13.26 22.98 -1.79
CA ALA A 117 12.54 24.24 -1.68
C ALA A 117 11.44 24.20 -0.61
N ALA A 118 10.69 23.09 -0.52
CA ALA A 118 9.70 22.86 0.52
C ALA A 118 10.35 22.79 1.92
N VAL A 119 11.50 22.13 2.06
CA VAL A 119 12.28 22.08 3.31
C VAL A 119 12.72 23.48 3.74
N ARG A 120 13.26 24.31 2.83
CA ARG A 120 13.68 25.68 3.13
C ARG A 120 12.55 26.57 3.64
N ASP A 121 11.35 26.40 3.07
CA ASP A 121 10.18 27.20 3.40
C ASP A 121 9.44 26.70 4.65
N PHE A 122 9.18 25.40 4.74
CA PHE A 122 8.46 24.79 5.86
C PHE A 122 9.33 24.60 7.11
N ARG A 123 10.64 24.36 6.93
CA ARG A 123 11.62 24.05 7.99
C ARG A 123 11.15 22.89 8.86
N PRO A 124 11.02 21.69 8.29
CA PRO A 124 10.57 20.52 9.03
C PRO A 124 11.63 20.03 10.01
N ASP A 125 11.20 19.51 11.15
CA ASP A 125 12.04 18.79 12.10
C ASP A 125 12.32 17.36 11.62
N LEU A 126 11.38 16.74 10.90
CA LEU A 126 11.43 15.36 10.42
C LEU A 126 10.79 15.24 9.03
N LEU A 127 11.25 14.23 8.28
CA LEU A 127 10.62 13.77 7.04
C LEU A 127 9.88 12.45 7.29
N PHE A 128 8.73 12.26 6.64
CA PHE A 128 8.05 10.96 6.60
C PHE A 128 7.64 10.64 5.17
N THR A 129 7.98 9.46 4.66
CA THR A 129 7.63 9.10 3.29
C THR A 129 7.11 7.69 3.14
N GLU A 130 6.40 7.47 2.05
CA GLU A 130 6.07 6.17 1.51
C GLU A 130 6.46 6.11 0.04
N MET A 131 7.52 5.35 -0.27
CA MET A 131 8.01 5.05 -1.62
C MET A 131 8.51 6.27 -2.43
N ASP A 132 8.80 7.40 -1.83
CA ASP A 132 9.41 8.52 -2.55
C ASP A 132 10.94 8.48 -2.48
N PRO A 133 11.65 8.27 -3.61
CA PRO A 133 13.11 8.20 -3.61
C PRO A 133 13.79 9.56 -3.41
N GLY A 134 13.10 10.68 -3.70
CA GLY A 134 13.60 12.04 -3.47
C GLY A 134 13.85 12.30 -1.99
N ALA A 135 12.94 11.87 -1.14
CA ALA A 135 13.02 12.05 0.31
C ALA A 135 14.32 11.48 0.92
N PHE A 136 14.84 10.37 0.39
CA PHE A 136 16.11 9.79 0.85
C PHE A 136 17.31 10.68 0.48
N VAL A 137 17.31 11.26 -0.72
CA VAL A 137 18.33 12.21 -1.15
C VAL A 137 18.26 13.49 -0.33
N VAL A 138 17.05 14.03 -0.13
CA VAL A 138 16.82 15.24 0.68
C VAL A 138 17.26 15.05 2.12
N SER A 139 16.97 13.89 2.72
CA SER A 139 17.43 13.54 4.06
C SER A 139 18.97 13.61 4.15
N LYS A 140 19.69 13.00 3.18
CA LYS A 140 21.17 13.05 3.14
C LYS A 140 21.73 14.45 2.91
N LEU A 141 21.08 15.29 2.10
CA LEU A 141 21.54 16.65 1.82
C LEU A 141 21.28 17.62 2.98
N THR A 142 20.27 17.37 3.79
CA THR A 142 19.82 18.29 4.84
C THR A 142 20.14 17.83 6.26
N GLY A 143 20.49 16.55 6.44
CA GLY A 143 20.65 15.93 7.75
C GLY A 143 19.34 15.72 8.51
N ILE A 144 18.18 16.04 7.90
CA ILE A 144 16.87 15.83 8.52
C ILE A 144 16.54 14.34 8.53
N ARG A 145 16.25 13.79 9.70
CA ARG A 145 15.94 12.36 9.86
C ARG A 145 14.70 11.96 9.08
N LEU A 146 14.81 10.83 8.38
CA LEU A 146 13.74 10.28 7.54
C LEU A 146 13.08 9.10 8.22
N PHE A 147 11.75 9.14 8.28
CA PHE A 147 10.89 8.00 8.59
C PHE A 147 10.31 7.48 7.27
N ALA A 148 10.44 6.19 7.00
CA ALA A 148 9.93 5.61 5.76
C ALA A 148 9.16 4.32 6.02
N THR A 149 8.00 4.16 5.37
CA THR A 149 7.30 2.87 5.41
C THR A 149 8.13 1.81 4.68
N TYR A 150 8.23 0.63 5.27
CA TYR A 150 9.02 -0.47 4.74
C TYR A 150 8.26 -1.80 4.84
N ALA A 151 8.62 -2.74 3.98
CA ALA A 151 8.18 -4.14 4.01
C ALA A 151 9.28 -5.02 3.41
N SER A 152 9.43 -6.26 3.89
CA SER A 152 10.51 -7.17 3.45
C SER A 152 10.55 -7.39 1.94
N VAL A 153 9.38 -7.37 1.28
CA VAL A 153 9.26 -7.49 -0.17
C VAL A 153 9.99 -6.39 -0.95
N MET A 154 10.29 -5.24 -0.33
CA MET A 154 11.00 -4.11 -0.97
C MET A 154 12.49 -4.41 -1.21
N ALA A 155 13.08 -5.34 -0.48
CA ALA A 155 14.44 -5.80 -0.74
C ALA A 155 14.56 -6.53 -2.09
N ARG A 156 13.44 -7.00 -2.65
CA ARG A 156 13.42 -7.72 -3.91
C ARG A 156 13.77 -6.81 -5.09
N GLY A 157 14.70 -7.28 -5.92
CA GLY A 157 15.09 -6.60 -7.15
C GLY A 157 16.19 -5.54 -6.97
N ILE A 158 16.81 -5.45 -5.79
CA ILE A 158 18.08 -4.76 -5.59
C ILE A 158 19.10 -5.37 -6.57
N GLY A 159 19.91 -4.54 -7.26
CA GLY A 159 20.81 -4.97 -8.32
C GLY A 159 20.15 -5.14 -9.71
N SER A 160 18.83 -4.97 -9.85
CA SER A 160 18.16 -4.95 -11.15
C SER A 160 18.55 -3.72 -11.99
N LYS A 161 18.22 -3.75 -13.31
CA LYS A 161 18.43 -2.56 -14.17
C LYS A 161 17.67 -1.33 -13.66
N ALA A 162 16.49 -1.52 -13.05
CA ALA A 162 15.69 -0.43 -12.51
C ALA A 162 16.36 0.17 -11.26
N TRP A 163 16.83 -0.68 -10.34
CA TRP A 163 17.61 -0.25 -9.18
C TRP A 163 18.87 0.50 -9.59
N ARG A 164 19.71 -0.10 -10.44
CA ARG A 164 20.96 0.55 -10.88
C ARG A 164 20.77 1.90 -11.57
N GLN A 165 19.62 2.14 -12.20
CA GLN A 165 19.31 3.45 -12.77
C GLN A 165 19.01 4.47 -11.65
N LEU A 166 18.17 4.09 -10.68
CA LEU A 166 17.85 4.93 -9.52
C LEU A 166 19.10 5.28 -8.73
N ASP A 167 19.88 4.27 -8.37
CA ASP A 167 21.12 4.37 -7.61
C ASP A 167 22.11 5.38 -8.25
N ARG A 168 22.38 5.24 -9.56
CA ARG A 168 23.23 6.18 -10.28
C ARG A 168 22.65 7.60 -10.33
N SER A 169 21.34 7.72 -10.43
CA SER A 169 20.68 9.04 -10.43
C SER A 169 20.81 9.73 -9.08
N MET A 170 20.61 9.00 -7.99
CA MET A 170 20.77 9.52 -6.62
C MET A 170 22.23 9.92 -6.34
N ALA A 171 23.19 9.04 -6.65
CA ALA A 171 24.61 9.33 -6.47
C ALA A 171 25.04 10.57 -7.25
N ARG A 172 24.57 10.73 -8.49
CA ARG A 172 24.86 11.93 -9.29
C ARG A 172 24.26 13.19 -8.68
N ILE A 173 23.00 13.13 -8.19
CA ILE A 173 22.36 14.30 -7.57
C ILE A 173 23.11 14.71 -6.30
N LEU A 174 23.52 13.76 -5.45
CA LEU A 174 24.34 14.06 -4.27
C LEU A 174 25.64 14.76 -4.66
N ALA A 175 26.34 14.26 -5.69
CA ALA A 175 27.57 14.87 -6.20
C ALA A 175 27.33 16.28 -6.79
N ASP A 176 26.26 16.50 -7.55
CA ASP A 176 25.89 17.82 -8.10
C ASP A 176 25.63 18.86 -6.98
N HIS A 177 25.22 18.41 -5.79
CA HIS A 177 25.09 19.23 -4.58
C HIS A 177 26.35 19.30 -3.71
N GLY A 178 27.48 18.78 -4.18
CA GLY A 178 28.76 18.78 -3.46
C GLY A 178 28.80 17.86 -2.24
N SER A 179 27.86 16.92 -2.12
CA SER A 179 27.81 15.96 -1.02
C SER A 179 28.62 14.71 -1.33
N SER A 180 29.43 14.28 -0.36
CA SER A 180 30.12 12.98 -0.37
C SER A 180 29.31 11.84 0.24
N ALA A 181 28.10 12.13 0.71
CA ALA A 181 27.20 11.14 1.30
C ALA A 181 26.84 10.06 0.28
N SER A 182 26.56 8.86 0.77
CA SER A 182 26.07 7.73 -0.03
C SER A 182 24.76 7.20 0.53
N ILE A 183 23.95 6.64 -0.36
CA ILE A 183 22.70 5.95 0.01
C ILE A 183 22.96 4.46 -0.22
N PRO A 184 22.77 3.60 0.79
CA PRO A 184 23.07 2.18 0.66
C PRO A 184 22.09 1.49 -0.30
N PRO A 185 22.50 0.35 -0.92
CA PRO A 185 21.64 -0.42 -1.79
C PRO A 185 20.31 -0.78 -1.13
N GLY A 186 19.20 -0.48 -1.82
CA GLY A 186 17.84 -0.72 -1.33
C GLY A 186 17.26 0.41 -0.48
N LEU A 187 17.97 1.53 -0.28
CA LEU A 187 17.58 2.73 0.50
C LEU A 187 17.45 2.48 2.02
N TYR A 188 16.78 1.43 2.40
CA TYR A 188 16.36 1.15 3.79
C TYR A 188 17.47 0.63 4.73
N PRO A 189 18.56 -0.01 4.28
CA PRO A 189 19.68 -0.31 5.16
C PRO A 189 20.42 0.92 5.71
N ASP A 190 19.99 2.12 5.30
CA ASP A 190 20.53 3.39 5.79
C ASP A 190 20.23 3.56 7.29
N PRO A 191 21.24 3.80 8.15
CA PRO A 191 21.05 4.01 9.59
C PRO A 191 20.30 5.32 9.92
N ASP A 192 20.31 6.30 9.00
CA ASP A 192 19.59 7.56 9.19
C ASP A 192 18.10 7.44 8.86
N VAL A 193 17.66 6.28 8.35
CA VAL A 193 16.27 6.00 8.00
C VAL A 193 15.61 5.12 9.06
N VAL A 194 14.58 5.65 9.71
CA VAL A 194 13.72 4.89 10.63
C VAL A 194 12.68 4.11 9.84
N LYS A 195 12.71 2.77 9.94
CA LYS A 195 11.85 1.87 9.16
C LYS A 195 10.53 1.64 9.90
N VAL A 196 9.45 2.17 9.35
CA VAL A 196 8.08 1.97 9.86
C VAL A 196 7.43 0.83 9.09
N ILE A 197 7.10 -0.27 9.77
CA ILE A 197 6.48 -1.44 9.12
C ILE A 197 4.99 -1.44 9.46
N PRO A 198 4.10 -1.17 8.46
CA PRO A 198 2.64 -1.14 8.65
C PRO A 198 2.06 -2.57 8.67
N SER A 199 2.64 -3.45 9.46
CA SER A 199 2.39 -4.88 9.52
C SER A 199 2.75 -5.43 10.91
N ILE A 200 2.79 -6.76 11.02
CA ILE A 200 3.29 -7.51 12.17
C ILE A 200 4.33 -8.55 11.67
N PRO A 201 5.22 -9.03 12.53
CA PRO A 201 6.30 -9.96 12.11
C PRO A 201 5.84 -11.19 11.36
N GLU A 202 4.67 -11.76 11.72
CA GLU A 202 4.13 -12.97 11.11
C GLU A 202 3.68 -12.79 9.66
N LEU A 203 3.56 -11.54 9.19
CA LEU A 203 3.18 -11.18 7.82
C LEU A 203 4.37 -10.66 6.99
N GLU A 204 5.59 -10.80 7.52
CA GLU A 204 6.83 -10.46 6.84
C GLU A 204 7.72 -11.70 6.66
N GLU A 205 8.80 -11.61 5.87
CA GLU A 205 9.73 -12.73 5.68
C GLU A 205 10.44 -13.08 7.00
N ALA A 206 10.71 -14.36 7.20
CA ALA A 206 11.43 -14.82 8.40
C ALA A 206 12.81 -14.17 8.50
N GLY A 207 13.14 -13.69 9.71
CA GLY A 207 14.40 -12.96 9.95
C GLY A 207 14.34 -11.48 9.57
N PHE A 208 13.21 -11.00 9.06
CA PHE A 208 12.99 -9.58 8.83
C PHE A 208 12.73 -8.89 10.18
N ALA A 209 13.81 -8.57 10.87
CA ALA A 209 13.81 -7.89 12.15
C ALA A 209 15.17 -7.21 12.35
N GLY A 210 15.18 -6.14 13.11
CA GLY A 210 16.36 -5.38 13.52
C GLY A 210 15.91 -4.28 14.45
N ASP A 211 16.82 -3.68 15.20
CA ASP A 211 16.51 -2.66 16.21
C ASP A 211 15.86 -1.40 15.57
N ASP A 212 16.14 -1.17 14.28
CA ASP A 212 15.58 -0.05 13.51
C ASP A 212 14.22 -0.36 12.86
N PHE A 213 13.68 -1.60 12.99
CA PHE A 213 12.42 -1.99 12.38
C PHE A 213 11.27 -1.86 13.37
N HIS A 214 10.39 -0.91 13.14
CA HIS A 214 9.27 -0.63 14.02
C HIS A 214 7.96 -1.17 13.42
N PHE A 215 7.53 -2.32 13.92
CA PHE A 215 6.23 -2.90 13.57
C PHE A 215 5.12 -2.13 14.27
N VAL A 216 4.36 -1.37 13.51
CA VAL A 216 3.32 -0.48 14.04
C VAL A 216 1.90 -1.01 13.86
N GLY A 217 1.74 -2.16 13.20
CA GLY A 217 0.43 -2.71 12.89
C GLY A 217 -0.24 -1.95 11.75
N SER A 218 -1.52 -1.62 11.89
CA SER A 218 -2.30 -1.00 10.81
C SER A 218 -2.08 0.51 10.71
N LEU A 219 -1.72 1.00 9.54
CA LEU A 219 -1.78 2.42 9.19
C LEU A 219 -3.05 2.77 8.39
N LEU A 220 -4.08 1.97 8.50
CA LEU A 220 -5.38 2.31 7.92
C LEU A 220 -6.06 3.35 8.80
N ARG A 221 -6.68 4.33 8.18
CA ARG A 221 -7.62 5.20 8.85
C ARG A 221 -8.83 4.32 9.17
N SER A 222 -9.20 4.18 10.44
CA SER A 222 -10.47 3.57 10.77
C SER A 222 -11.57 4.52 10.33
N PHE A 223 -12.13 4.25 9.17
CA PHE A 223 -13.40 4.81 8.76
C PHE A 223 -14.48 3.94 9.42
N ARG A 224 -14.65 4.05 10.73
CA ARG A 224 -15.92 3.60 11.31
C ARG A 224 -16.99 4.52 10.79
N SER A 225 -17.55 4.18 9.65
CA SER A 225 -18.81 4.71 9.22
C SER A 225 -19.88 4.10 10.12
N GLU A 226 -20.52 4.90 10.97
CA GLU A 226 -21.75 4.51 11.68
C GLU A 226 -22.91 4.34 10.71
N ARG A 227 -22.73 4.73 9.46
CA ARG A 227 -23.68 4.54 8.38
C ARG A 227 -23.28 3.29 7.62
N ASP A 228 -24.09 2.25 7.78
CA ASP A 228 -24.13 1.16 6.81
C ASP A 228 -24.62 1.76 5.48
N PRO A 229 -23.76 1.97 4.48
CA PRO A 229 -24.19 2.67 3.30
C PRO A 229 -24.96 1.69 2.42
N ASP A 230 -26.25 1.72 2.45
CA ASP A 230 -27.13 1.22 1.41
C ASP A 230 -27.13 -0.31 1.15
N PHE A 231 -26.62 -1.16 2.03
CA PHE A 231 -26.77 -2.60 1.90
C PHE A 231 -27.44 -3.22 3.12
N ASP A 232 -28.67 -3.68 2.92
CA ASP A 232 -29.41 -4.41 3.96
C ASP A 232 -28.91 -5.85 4.05
N PHE A 233 -28.23 -6.14 5.15
CA PHE A 233 -27.82 -7.49 5.48
C PHE A 233 -29.01 -8.27 6.05
N GLU A 234 -29.44 -9.29 5.34
CA GLU A 234 -30.54 -10.16 5.75
C GLU A 234 -30.14 -11.02 6.96
N GLU A 235 -31.00 -11.09 7.98
CA GLU A 235 -30.79 -11.94 9.14
C GLU A 235 -30.77 -13.42 8.72
N GLY A 236 -29.88 -14.22 9.32
CA GLY A 236 -29.74 -15.64 9.01
C GLY A 236 -28.97 -15.96 7.73
N LYS A 237 -28.61 -14.97 6.91
CA LYS A 237 -27.74 -15.18 5.74
C LYS A 237 -26.27 -15.10 6.11
N ARG A 238 -25.46 -15.86 5.39
CA ARG A 238 -23.99 -15.76 5.42
C ARG A 238 -23.51 -14.88 4.26
N TYR A 239 -22.33 -14.29 4.42
CA TYR A 239 -21.81 -13.36 3.42
C TYR A 239 -20.36 -13.69 3.06
N VAL A 240 -20.00 -13.47 1.80
CA VAL A 240 -18.62 -13.50 1.30
C VAL A 240 -18.35 -12.19 0.59
N PHE A 241 -17.29 -11.51 1.00
CA PHE A 241 -16.85 -10.28 0.36
C PHE A 241 -15.82 -10.55 -0.73
N VAL A 242 -16.00 -9.99 -1.91
CA VAL A 242 -15.11 -10.18 -3.06
C VAL A 242 -14.61 -8.83 -3.58
N TYR A 243 -13.30 -8.64 -3.57
CA TYR A 243 -12.63 -7.48 -4.14
C TYR A 243 -11.40 -7.90 -4.94
N VAL A 244 -11.58 -8.10 -6.24
CA VAL A 244 -10.54 -8.67 -7.12
C VAL A 244 -9.82 -7.65 -7.99
N GLY A 245 -9.81 -6.40 -7.72
CA GLY A 245 -9.01 -5.33 -8.32
C GLY A 245 -8.41 -5.59 -9.73
N THR A 246 -7.78 -4.59 -10.31
CA THR A 246 -7.11 -4.72 -11.62
C THR A 246 -5.92 -5.70 -11.58
N GLY A 247 -5.70 -6.48 -12.65
CA GLY A 247 -4.55 -7.39 -12.77
C GLY A 247 -4.68 -8.71 -11.98
N SER A 248 -5.88 -9.03 -11.48
CA SER A 248 -6.25 -10.31 -10.88
C SER A 248 -7.33 -10.98 -11.72
N VAL A 249 -8.38 -11.52 -11.08
CA VAL A 249 -9.51 -12.15 -11.77
C VAL A 249 -10.32 -11.11 -12.54
N SER A 250 -10.59 -11.35 -13.82
CA SER A 250 -11.38 -10.42 -14.63
C SER A 250 -12.85 -10.44 -14.25
N MET A 251 -13.54 -9.29 -14.36
CA MET A 251 -14.98 -9.21 -14.10
C MET A 251 -15.80 -10.17 -14.96
N LYS A 252 -15.40 -10.42 -16.20
CA LYS A 252 -16.04 -11.43 -17.05
C LYS A 252 -16.01 -12.82 -16.38
N ARG A 253 -14.88 -13.17 -15.76
CA ARG A 253 -14.74 -14.45 -15.05
C ARG A 253 -15.52 -14.46 -13.74
N VAL A 254 -15.50 -13.35 -12.99
CA VAL A 254 -16.32 -13.16 -11.78
C VAL A 254 -17.78 -13.39 -12.08
N MET A 255 -18.35 -12.72 -13.10
CA MET A 255 -19.75 -12.83 -13.51
C MET A 255 -20.12 -14.22 -14.03
N LYS A 256 -19.17 -14.99 -14.54
CA LYS A 256 -19.38 -16.37 -14.98
C LYS A 256 -19.36 -17.36 -13.81
N VAL A 257 -18.37 -17.24 -12.92
CA VAL A 257 -18.06 -18.27 -11.91
C VAL A 257 -18.87 -18.10 -10.63
N LEU A 258 -19.01 -16.88 -10.09
CA LEU A 258 -19.65 -16.69 -8.79
C LEU A 258 -21.15 -17.05 -8.76
N PRO A 259 -21.96 -16.83 -9.80
CA PRO A 259 -23.36 -17.29 -9.79
C PRO A 259 -23.51 -18.82 -9.72
N GLU A 260 -22.53 -19.59 -10.20
CA GLU A 260 -22.51 -21.05 -10.06
C GLU A 260 -22.16 -21.47 -8.64
N VAL A 261 -21.32 -20.68 -7.92
CA VAL A 261 -20.93 -20.91 -6.51
C VAL A 261 -22.04 -20.44 -5.56
N PHE A 262 -22.71 -19.36 -5.89
CA PHE A 262 -23.76 -18.72 -5.09
C PHE A 262 -25.07 -18.61 -5.90
N PRO A 263 -25.73 -19.74 -6.19
CA PRO A 263 -26.98 -19.73 -6.96
C PRO A 263 -28.12 -19.05 -6.18
N ALA A 264 -29.18 -18.67 -6.89
CA ALA A 264 -30.38 -18.14 -6.26
C ALA A 264 -30.91 -19.14 -5.22
N GLY A 265 -31.33 -18.62 -4.06
CA GLY A 265 -31.83 -19.43 -2.95
C GLY A 265 -30.74 -20.01 -2.04
N SER A 266 -29.45 -19.77 -2.32
CA SER A 266 -28.35 -20.12 -1.41
C SER A 266 -28.46 -19.39 -0.06
N ASP A 267 -27.99 -19.99 1.01
CA ASP A 267 -27.89 -19.33 2.34
C ASP A 267 -26.74 -18.31 2.39
N THR A 268 -25.90 -18.29 1.39
CA THR A 268 -24.75 -17.39 1.31
C THR A 268 -24.93 -16.37 0.20
N VAL A 269 -24.71 -15.09 0.53
CA VAL A 269 -24.72 -13.95 -0.41
C VAL A 269 -23.29 -13.51 -0.67
N CYS A 270 -22.96 -13.30 -1.93
CA CYS A 270 -21.65 -12.83 -2.38
C CYS A 270 -21.70 -11.35 -2.73
N LEU A 271 -20.95 -10.51 -2.02
CA LEU A 271 -20.84 -9.06 -2.24
C LEU A 271 -19.57 -8.75 -3.06
N VAL A 272 -19.72 -8.23 -4.26
CA VAL A 272 -18.61 -7.94 -5.18
C VAL A 272 -18.44 -6.44 -5.35
N GLY A 273 -17.37 -5.87 -4.82
CA GLY A 273 -16.94 -4.51 -5.08
C GLY A 273 -16.11 -4.41 -6.37
N SER A 274 -16.51 -3.57 -7.32
CA SER A 274 -15.75 -3.38 -8.57
C SER A 274 -15.91 -1.98 -9.14
N GLN A 275 -14.81 -1.25 -9.27
CA GLN A 275 -14.79 0.08 -9.90
C GLN A 275 -15.24 0.08 -11.38
N SER A 276 -15.29 -1.09 -12.03
CA SER A 276 -15.79 -1.22 -13.40
C SER A 276 -17.31 -1.38 -13.48
N ALA A 277 -18.00 -1.63 -12.37
CA ALA A 277 -19.45 -1.66 -12.32
C ALA A 277 -20.03 -0.24 -12.46
N ARG A 278 -21.11 -0.11 -13.21
CA ARG A 278 -21.80 1.19 -13.43
C ARG A 278 -23.01 1.39 -12.51
N GLY A 279 -23.36 0.38 -11.72
CA GLY A 279 -24.52 0.34 -10.82
C GLY A 279 -24.59 -1.02 -10.16
N GLU A 280 -25.70 -1.27 -9.40
CA GLU A 280 -25.95 -2.58 -8.82
C GLU A 280 -26.39 -3.59 -9.90
N THR A 281 -25.81 -4.78 -9.85
CA THR A 281 -26.21 -5.94 -10.65
C THR A 281 -26.36 -7.14 -9.73
N ARG A 282 -27.45 -7.91 -9.89
CA ARG A 282 -27.68 -9.15 -9.14
C ARG A 282 -27.71 -10.35 -10.09
N LEU A 283 -26.95 -11.37 -9.76
CA LEU A 283 -26.86 -12.63 -10.51
C LEU A 283 -26.93 -13.79 -9.50
N GLY A 284 -28.13 -14.39 -9.36
CA GLY A 284 -28.37 -15.32 -8.24
C GLY A 284 -28.20 -14.62 -6.89
N ASN A 285 -27.40 -15.18 -6.00
CA ASN A 285 -27.05 -14.57 -4.72
C ASN A 285 -25.77 -13.72 -4.79
N VAL A 286 -25.35 -13.30 -6.00
CA VAL A 286 -24.21 -12.40 -6.18
C VAL A 286 -24.69 -10.96 -6.41
N VAL A 287 -24.26 -10.05 -5.56
CA VAL A 287 -24.54 -8.61 -5.65
C VAL A 287 -23.27 -7.88 -6.05
N ILE A 288 -23.26 -7.22 -7.20
CA ILE A 288 -22.13 -6.48 -7.73
C ILE A 288 -22.45 -4.99 -7.65
N ARG A 289 -21.56 -4.19 -7.02
CA ARG A 289 -21.67 -2.73 -6.93
C ARG A 289 -20.34 -2.05 -7.29
N PRO A 290 -20.38 -0.77 -7.73
CA PRO A 290 -19.18 0.04 -7.90
C PRO A 290 -18.34 0.13 -6.62
N PHE A 291 -19.02 0.20 -5.48
CA PHE A 291 -18.43 0.37 -4.16
C PHE A 291 -19.28 -0.38 -3.10
N PHE A 292 -18.60 -0.93 -2.12
CA PHE A 292 -19.11 -1.32 -0.81
C PHE A 292 -18.21 -0.67 0.23
N ASP A 293 -18.80 -0.21 1.34
CA ASP A 293 -18.00 0.15 2.50
C ASP A 293 -17.42 -1.13 3.10
N ALA A 294 -16.11 -1.32 2.89
CA ALA A 294 -15.43 -2.51 3.34
C ALA A 294 -15.33 -2.59 4.88
N ASP A 295 -15.33 -1.44 5.57
CA ASP A 295 -15.33 -1.38 7.04
C ASP A 295 -16.65 -1.87 7.63
N ALA A 296 -17.75 -1.63 6.93
CA ALA A 296 -19.08 -2.14 7.30
C ALA A 296 -19.31 -3.59 6.83
N ALA A 297 -18.89 -3.92 5.60
CA ALA A 297 -19.19 -5.20 4.97
C ALA A 297 -18.30 -6.36 5.47
N ILE A 298 -16.98 -6.16 5.53
CA ILE A 298 -16.05 -7.24 5.89
C ILE A 298 -16.36 -7.87 7.26
N PRO A 299 -16.66 -7.12 8.33
CA PRO A 299 -16.98 -7.71 9.63
C PRO A 299 -18.19 -8.66 9.62
N ARG A 300 -19.10 -8.50 8.67
CA ARG A 300 -20.29 -9.34 8.51
C ARG A 300 -20.09 -10.55 7.60
N CYS A 301 -18.91 -10.68 6.98
CA CYS A 301 -18.61 -11.77 6.05
C CYS A 301 -17.91 -12.93 6.75
N ASP A 302 -18.10 -14.13 6.21
CA ASP A 302 -17.40 -15.35 6.61
C ASP A 302 -16.01 -15.47 5.98
N TRP A 303 -15.87 -14.98 4.75
CA TRP A 303 -14.66 -14.99 3.95
C TRP A 303 -14.47 -13.68 3.19
N VAL A 304 -13.20 -13.35 2.97
CA VAL A 304 -12.82 -12.30 2.03
C VAL A 304 -12.02 -12.90 0.88
N ILE A 305 -12.52 -12.74 -0.34
CA ILE A 305 -11.81 -13.12 -1.57
C ILE A 305 -11.21 -11.86 -2.17
N CYS A 306 -9.89 -11.78 -2.28
CA CYS A 306 -9.25 -10.55 -2.74
C CYS A 306 -8.03 -10.80 -3.64
N HIS A 307 -7.51 -9.71 -4.21
CA HIS A 307 -6.31 -9.72 -5.03
C HIS A 307 -4.99 -9.63 -4.25
N GLY A 308 -5.05 -9.49 -2.93
CA GLY A 308 -3.85 -9.43 -2.08
C GLY A 308 -3.23 -8.04 -1.92
N GLY A 309 -3.99 -6.97 -2.16
CA GLY A 309 -3.56 -5.62 -1.78
C GLY A 309 -3.46 -5.49 -0.26
N HIS A 310 -2.37 -4.88 0.23
CA HIS A 310 -2.02 -4.81 1.65
C HIS A 310 -3.18 -4.29 2.53
N ASN A 311 -3.83 -3.19 2.13
CA ASN A 311 -4.91 -2.59 2.92
C ASN A 311 -6.09 -3.55 3.13
N THR A 312 -6.53 -4.25 2.07
CA THR A 312 -7.63 -5.21 2.16
C THR A 312 -7.26 -6.40 3.05
N LEU A 313 -6.00 -6.84 3.01
CA LEU A 313 -5.53 -7.92 3.89
C LEU A 313 -5.58 -7.52 5.35
N ILE A 314 -4.97 -6.38 5.69
CA ILE A 314 -4.94 -5.87 7.06
C ILE A 314 -6.36 -5.62 7.58
N GLN A 315 -7.23 -5.02 6.78
CA GLN A 315 -8.63 -4.77 7.14
C GLN A 315 -9.40 -6.07 7.41
N SER A 316 -9.20 -7.10 6.57
CA SER A 316 -9.81 -8.41 6.76
C SER A 316 -9.34 -9.10 8.03
N LEU A 317 -8.03 -9.08 8.28
CA LEU A 317 -7.46 -9.67 9.49
C LEU A 317 -7.91 -8.93 10.76
N LEU A 318 -7.94 -7.60 10.74
CA LEU A 318 -8.49 -6.80 11.86
C LEU A 318 -9.93 -7.17 12.19
N ALA A 319 -10.73 -7.53 11.18
CA ALA A 319 -12.08 -8.04 11.37
C ALA A 319 -12.12 -9.55 11.71
N GLY A 320 -10.97 -10.21 11.88
CA GLY A 320 -10.86 -11.66 12.16
C GLY A 320 -11.32 -12.55 11.01
N LYS A 321 -11.30 -12.05 9.76
CA LYS A 321 -11.84 -12.78 8.61
C LYS A 321 -10.74 -13.48 7.81
N PRO A 322 -10.90 -14.80 7.54
CA PRO A 322 -9.97 -15.53 6.71
C PRO A 322 -10.05 -15.09 5.25
N LEU A 323 -8.93 -15.24 4.52
CA LEU A 323 -8.80 -14.76 3.17
C LEU A 323 -8.59 -15.87 2.14
N ILE A 324 -9.16 -15.69 0.95
CA ILE A 324 -8.75 -16.42 -0.26
C ILE A 324 -8.14 -15.39 -1.20
N VAL A 325 -6.84 -15.53 -1.49
CA VAL A 325 -6.11 -14.50 -2.22
C VAL A 325 -5.73 -14.98 -3.62
N PHE A 326 -6.21 -14.26 -4.64
CA PHE A 326 -5.89 -14.45 -6.06
C PHE A 326 -4.97 -13.32 -6.53
N PRO A 327 -3.65 -13.36 -6.26
CA PRO A 327 -2.78 -12.20 -6.45
C PRO A 327 -2.49 -11.87 -7.91
N GLY A 328 -2.73 -12.79 -8.83
CA GLY A 328 -2.23 -12.67 -10.20
C GLY A 328 -0.69 -12.63 -10.23
N PRO A 329 -0.07 -11.95 -11.21
CA PRO A 329 1.39 -11.94 -11.36
C PRO A 329 2.10 -10.87 -10.54
N ILE A 330 1.42 -9.95 -9.86
CA ILE A 330 2.05 -8.79 -9.20
C ILE A 330 2.85 -9.24 -7.98
N PHE A 331 4.12 -8.85 -7.90
CA PHE A 331 5.10 -9.32 -6.91
C PHE A 331 4.65 -9.10 -5.46
N GLU A 332 4.17 -7.89 -5.12
CA GLU A 332 3.71 -7.53 -3.78
C GLU A 332 2.50 -8.36 -3.37
N ARG A 333 1.51 -8.51 -4.25
CA ARG A 333 0.31 -9.27 -3.98
C ARG A 333 0.59 -10.75 -3.76
N ARG A 334 1.52 -11.31 -4.54
CA ARG A 334 1.97 -12.70 -4.35
C ARG A 334 2.75 -12.89 -3.06
N PHE A 335 3.53 -11.90 -2.67
CA PHE A 335 4.18 -11.87 -1.36
C PHE A 335 3.13 -11.89 -0.25
N ASN A 336 2.22 -10.93 -0.24
CA ASN A 336 1.13 -10.82 0.74
C ASN A 336 0.30 -12.12 0.83
N ALA A 337 -0.07 -12.71 -0.32
CA ALA A 337 -0.82 -13.96 -0.36
C ALA A 337 -0.06 -15.12 0.29
N ARG A 338 1.27 -15.23 0.06
CA ARG A 338 2.12 -16.23 0.70
C ARG A 338 2.22 -16.03 2.21
N MET A 339 2.37 -14.79 2.66
CA MET A 339 2.44 -14.49 4.09
C MET A 339 1.14 -14.87 4.80
N VAL A 340 -0.02 -14.50 4.26
CA VAL A 340 -1.33 -14.90 4.81
C VAL A 340 -1.51 -16.42 4.84
N ALA A 341 -1.18 -17.12 3.76
CA ALA A 341 -1.30 -18.57 3.68
C ALA A 341 -0.30 -19.27 4.61
N GLY A 342 0.95 -18.82 4.66
CA GLY A 342 1.98 -19.34 5.56
C GLY A 342 1.64 -19.15 7.04
N ALA A 343 1.02 -18.02 7.37
CA ALA A 343 0.50 -17.74 8.72
C ALA A 343 -0.79 -18.51 9.05
N GLY A 344 -1.35 -19.29 8.11
CA GLY A 344 -2.54 -20.10 8.31
C GLY A 344 -3.87 -19.32 8.32
N ALA A 345 -3.87 -18.03 7.97
CA ALA A 345 -5.05 -17.17 8.02
C ALA A 345 -5.86 -17.16 6.72
N GLY A 346 -5.51 -18.01 5.77
CA GLY A 346 -6.22 -18.08 4.49
C GLY A 346 -5.50 -18.96 3.47
N LEU A 347 -5.93 -18.82 2.22
CA LEU A 347 -5.47 -19.59 1.08
C LEU A 347 -4.83 -18.69 0.02
N PHE A 348 -3.68 -19.12 -0.49
CA PHE A 348 -3.12 -18.63 -1.74
C PHE A 348 -3.69 -19.43 -2.91
N ALA A 349 -4.22 -18.78 -3.92
CA ALA A 349 -4.78 -19.41 -5.09
C ALA A 349 -4.25 -18.77 -6.38
N GLU A 350 -3.98 -19.59 -7.39
CA GLU A 350 -3.64 -19.10 -8.72
C GLU A 350 -4.90 -18.70 -9.49
N LEU A 351 -4.75 -17.86 -10.52
CA LEU A 351 -5.91 -17.42 -11.30
C LEU A 351 -6.69 -18.60 -11.94
N GLY A 352 -6.01 -19.72 -12.24
CA GLY A 352 -6.61 -20.95 -12.71
C GLY A 352 -7.62 -21.56 -11.75
N ASP A 353 -7.38 -21.41 -10.46
CA ASP A 353 -8.21 -21.94 -9.38
C ASP A 353 -9.52 -21.18 -9.18
N PHE A 354 -9.70 -20.01 -9.81
CA PHE A 354 -10.96 -19.28 -9.75
C PHE A 354 -12.01 -19.98 -10.64
N ASN A 355 -12.54 -21.09 -10.15
CA ASN A 355 -13.57 -21.90 -10.78
C ASN A 355 -14.56 -22.43 -9.73
N PRO A 356 -15.80 -22.85 -10.13
CA PRO A 356 -16.85 -23.23 -9.17
C PRO A 356 -16.46 -24.37 -8.24
N ALA A 357 -15.81 -25.40 -8.76
CA ALA A 357 -15.44 -26.59 -7.98
C ALA A 357 -14.42 -26.25 -6.89
N TRP A 358 -13.37 -25.51 -7.25
CA TRP A 358 -12.33 -25.12 -6.30
C TRP A 358 -12.86 -24.14 -5.25
N LEU A 359 -13.58 -23.09 -5.65
CA LEU A 359 -14.15 -22.12 -4.72
C LEU A 359 -15.14 -22.76 -3.74
N SER A 360 -16.03 -23.62 -4.22
CA SER A 360 -16.97 -24.33 -3.35
C SER A 360 -16.25 -25.24 -2.34
N ALA A 361 -15.13 -25.84 -2.72
CA ALA A 361 -14.31 -26.63 -1.79
C ALA A 361 -13.60 -25.74 -0.77
N ALA A 362 -12.94 -24.67 -1.21
CA ALA A 362 -12.20 -23.75 -0.37
C ALA A 362 -13.07 -23.05 0.68
N LEU A 363 -14.28 -22.62 0.31
CA LEU A 363 -15.22 -21.93 1.21
C LEU A 363 -15.71 -22.82 2.37
N ARG A 364 -15.66 -24.16 2.25
CA ARG A 364 -16.04 -25.10 3.32
C ARG A 364 -15.03 -25.17 4.47
N ASP A 365 -13.76 -24.84 4.21
CA ASP A 365 -12.67 -24.99 5.21
C ASP A 365 -12.45 -23.72 6.08
N ARG A 366 -13.53 -23.00 6.35
CA ARG A 366 -13.47 -21.73 7.09
C ARG A 366 -12.87 -21.87 8.49
N THR A 367 -13.32 -22.89 9.24
CA THR A 367 -12.97 -23.05 10.67
C THR A 367 -11.47 -23.15 10.88
N ARG A 368 -10.76 -23.80 9.96
CA ARG A 368 -9.31 -23.95 9.99
C ARG A 368 -8.55 -22.61 9.97
N HIS A 369 -9.07 -21.62 9.23
CA HIS A 369 -8.40 -20.34 9.00
C HIS A 369 -8.92 -19.21 9.88
N ALA A 370 -10.17 -19.28 10.33
CA ALA A 370 -10.83 -18.20 11.06
C ALA A 370 -10.15 -17.89 12.40
N ALA A 371 -9.82 -18.93 13.18
CA ALA A 371 -9.13 -18.75 14.47
C ALA A 371 -7.76 -18.07 14.29
N ARG A 372 -7.03 -18.44 13.24
CA ARG A 372 -5.72 -17.85 12.97
C ARG A 372 -5.84 -16.42 12.44
N ALA A 373 -6.82 -16.14 11.57
CA ALA A 373 -7.11 -14.79 11.12
C ALA A 373 -7.47 -13.86 12.28
N ALA A 374 -8.29 -14.33 13.22
CA ALA A 374 -8.65 -13.58 14.43
C ALA A 374 -7.43 -13.32 15.33
N ALA A 375 -6.55 -14.30 15.52
CA ALA A 375 -5.33 -14.12 16.32
C ALA A 375 -4.37 -13.09 15.70
N LEU A 376 -4.16 -13.13 14.37
CA LEU A 376 -3.36 -12.12 13.67
C LEU A 376 -4.01 -10.75 13.75
N GLY A 377 -5.33 -10.68 13.59
CA GLY A 377 -6.09 -9.43 13.74
C GLY A 377 -5.94 -8.81 15.13
N ALA A 378 -6.02 -9.61 16.19
CA ALA A 378 -5.77 -9.17 17.56
C ALA A 378 -4.32 -8.67 17.74
N HIS A 379 -3.33 -9.35 17.16
CA HIS A 379 -1.94 -8.88 17.20
C HIS A 379 -1.76 -7.55 16.44
N ILE A 380 -2.35 -7.40 15.24
CA ILE A 380 -2.33 -6.13 14.51
C ILE A 380 -2.98 -5.02 15.36
N ALA A 381 -4.13 -5.29 15.97
CA ALA A 381 -4.88 -4.34 16.79
C ALA A 381 -4.16 -3.96 18.11
N SER A 382 -3.27 -4.82 18.64
CA SER A 382 -2.47 -4.54 19.81
C SER A 382 -1.36 -3.52 19.58
N ARG A 383 -1.06 -3.19 18.32
CA ARG A 383 -0.13 -2.14 17.92
C ARG A 383 -0.87 -0.81 17.82
N GLY A 384 -0.19 0.28 18.16
CA GLY A 384 -0.80 1.61 18.16
C GLY A 384 -0.99 2.25 16.78
N GLY A 385 -0.52 1.62 15.70
CA GLY A 385 -0.65 2.14 14.34
C GLY A 385 -0.07 3.54 14.18
N PRO A 386 -0.87 4.51 13.70
CA PRO A 386 -0.40 5.89 13.55
C PRO A 386 0.06 6.55 14.86
N ALA A 387 -0.47 6.14 16.02
CA ALA A 387 -0.04 6.67 17.32
C ALA A 387 1.39 6.22 17.66
N ASP A 388 1.73 4.95 17.37
CA ASP A 388 3.10 4.45 17.55
C ASP A 388 4.10 5.21 16.67
N VAL A 389 3.71 5.54 15.42
CA VAL A 389 4.56 6.36 14.53
C VAL A 389 4.79 7.75 15.12
N VAL A 390 3.75 8.41 15.64
CA VAL A 390 3.86 9.73 16.27
C VAL A 390 4.77 9.66 17.49
N ALA A 391 4.54 8.70 18.38
CA ALA A 391 5.36 8.52 19.60
C ALA A 391 6.84 8.26 19.24
N LEU A 392 7.10 7.49 18.18
CA LEU A 392 8.45 7.25 17.69
C LEU A 392 9.10 8.54 17.16
N MET A 393 8.37 9.33 16.37
CA MET A 393 8.84 10.63 15.85
C MET A 393 9.15 11.61 16.99
N GLU A 394 8.28 11.68 18.01
CA GLU A 394 8.48 12.55 19.17
C GLU A 394 9.72 12.17 19.99
N ARG A 395 10.00 10.88 20.14
CA ARG A 395 11.23 10.41 20.80
C ARG A 395 12.47 10.81 20.01
N CYS A 396 12.43 10.64 18.67
CA CYS A 396 13.56 11.00 17.81
C CYS A 396 13.80 12.51 17.74
N ALA A 397 12.75 13.33 17.76
CA ALA A 397 12.87 14.78 17.74
C ALA A 397 13.46 15.36 19.06
N LYS A 398 13.32 14.64 20.18
CA LYS A 398 13.88 15.03 21.48
C LYS A 398 15.30 14.52 21.72
N ALA A 399 15.74 13.52 20.96
CA ALA A 399 17.08 13.01 21.08
C ALA A 399 18.08 14.06 20.52
N PRO A 400 19.20 14.32 21.20
CA PRO A 400 20.26 15.15 20.63
C PRO A 400 20.75 14.53 19.33
N PRO A 401 21.23 15.34 18.37
CA PRO A 401 21.85 14.78 17.17
C PRO A 401 22.98 13.82 17.58
N PRO A 402 23.21 12.76 16.79
CA PRO A 402 24.32 11.85 17.06
C PRO A 402 25.62 12.65 17.16
N ASP A 403 26.41 12.33 18.19
CA ASP A 403 27.68 13.00 18.46
C ASP A 403 28.67 12.65 17.33
N ASP A 404 28.93 13.60 16.43
CA ASP A 404 29.88 13.47 15.31
C ASP A 404 31.35 13.36 15.77
N SER A 405 31.64 13.28 17.08
CA SER A 405 32.99 13.25 17.66
C SER A 405 33.66 11.87 17.64
N LEU A 406 33.04 10.84 17.04
CA LEU A 406 33.58 9.48 16.96
C LEU A 406 33.91 9.01 15.50
N GLN A 407 34.22 9.93 14.60
CA GLN A 407 34.81 9.58 13.29
C GLN A 407 36.23 9.98 13.21
#